data_7bdb4aff2c424a13e79822e6b0373dc7
#
_entry.id   7bdb4aff2c424a13e79822e6b0373dc7
#
_cell.length_a   1.000
_cell.length_b   1.000
_cell.length_c   1.000
_cell.angle_alpha   90.00
_cell.angle_beta   90.00
_cell.angle_gamma   90.00
#
_symmetry.space_group_name_H-M   'P 1'
#
loop_
_entity.id
_entity.type
_entity.pdbx_description
1 polymer ?
#
loop_
_entity_poly.entity_id
_entity_poly.type
_entity_poly.pdbx_seq_one_letter_code
_entity_poly.pdbx_strand_id
1 'polypeptide(L)'
;MTMMNEWNGAASLLCVQFGAIGDVLACTPALRALRAQCPGRRVTLLASPAGAALGQYLPDADAVLAYVAPWLDSTASAAHLDWIATLAVQAFDGAVIFTRPGESALPAALLCRLAGIPLRAAWCSELPCQLLTHPVADPEPGAMLRHPVQRQLDLAGRLGAHIADERLAF
;
A
#
# COMPACT_ATOMS: atom_id res chain seq x y z
N MET A 1 -7.21 -22.60 2.08
CA MET A 1 -7.91 -21.37 1.67
C MET A 1 -6.92 -20.58 0.85
N THR A 2 -7.24 -20.29 -0.40
CA THR A 2 -6.26 -19.69 -1.33
C THR A 2 -6.07 -18.21 -0.97
N MET A 3 -4.84 -17.68 -1.06
CA MET A 3 -4.47 -16.26 -0.81
C MET A 3 -5.49 -15.25 -1.36
N MET A 4 -6.00 -15.49 -2.57
CA MET A 4 -6.99 -14.63 -3.24
C MET A 4 -8.31 -14.51 -2.48
N ASN A 5 -8.71 -15.52 -1.71
CA ASN A 5 -10.02 -15.53 -1.06
C ASN A 5 -10.08 -14.61 0.18
N GLU A 6 -8.96 -14.44 0.87
CA GLU A 6 -8.86 -13.55 2.04
C GLU A 6 -8.98 -12.07 1.62
N TRP A 7 -8.32 -11.70 0.52
CA TRP A 7 -8.38 -10.33 -0.01
C TRP A 7 -9.73 -9.97 -0.60
N ASN A 8 -10.48 -10.94 -1.13
CA ASN A 8 -11.84 -10.70 -1.62
C ASN A 8 -12.81 -10.29 -0.52
N GLY A 9 -12.59 -10.77 0.71
CA GLY A 9 -13.42 -10.43 1.87
C GLY A 9 -13.02 -9.14 2.59
N ALA A 10 -11.87 -8.55 2.28
CA ALA A 10 -11.38 -7.35 2.92
C ALA A 10 -12.19 -6.11 2.46
N ALA A 11 -13.04 -5.59 3.32
CA ALA A 11 -13.92 -4.45 3.02
C ALA A 11 -13.23 -3.09 3.19
N SER A 12 -12.14 -3.03 3.98
CA SER A 12 -11.39 -1.81 4.27
C SER A 12 -9.89 -2.05 4.07
N LEU A 13 -9.28 -1.36 3.12
CA LEU A 13 -7.86 -1.47 2.82
C LEU A 13 -7.10 -0.18 3.14
N LEU A 14 -5.92 -0.33 3.72
CA LEU A 14 -4.89 0.69 3.80
C LEU A 14 -3.87 0.45 2.67
N CYS A 15 -3.77 1.37 1.73
CA CYS A 15 -2.73 1.37 0.72
C CYS A 15 -1.62 2.33 1.17
N VAL A 16 -0.37 1.88 1.19
CA VAL A 16 0.76 2.66 1.70
C VAL A 16 1.71 3.00 0.57
N GLN A 17 2.03 4.29 0.39
CA GLN A 17 3.04 4.77 -0.55
C GLN A 17 3.72 6.03 -0.01
N PHE A 18 4.97 5.91 0.43
CA PHE A 18 5.73 7.02 1.02
C PHE A 18 6.67 7.73 0.05
N GLY A 19 6.64 7.37 -1.23
CA GLY A 19 7.43 8.01 -2.26
C GLY A 19 6.96 9.42 -2.63
N ALA A 20 7.52 9.93 -3.72
CA ALA A 20 7.15 11.24 -4.27
C ALA A 20 5.76 11.24 -4.91
N ILE A 21 5.30 12.41 -5.34
CA ILE A 21 4.02 12.60 -6.04
C ILE A 21 3.86 11.63 -7.22
N GLY A 22 4.92 11.44 -8.03
CA GLY A 22 4.91 10.52 -9.16
C GLY A 22 4.70 9.05 -8.75
N ASP A 23 5.23 8.63 -7.59
CA ASP A 23 5.04 7.28 -7.07
C ASP A 23 3.58 7.05 -6.64
N VAL A 24 2.94 8.07 -6.06
CA VAL A 24 1.52 8.03 -5.69
C VAL A 24 0.65 7.95 -6.94
N LEU A 25 0.94 8.76 -7.97
CA LEU A 25 0.20 8.71 -9.23
C LEU A 25 0.34 7.33 -9.91
N ALA A 26 1.53 6.72 -9.86
CA ALA A 26 1.76 5.39 -10.41
C ALA A 26 0.94 4.29 -9.70
N CYS A 27 0.46 4.53 -8.48
CA CYS A 27 -0.39 3.59 -7.75
C CYS A 27 -1.88 3.70 -8.15
N THR A 28 -2.32 4.77 -8.81
CA THR A 28 -3.76 5.02 -9.04
C THR A 28 -4.47 3.88 -9.77
N PRO A 29 -3.91 3.23 -10.82
CA PRO A 29 -4.55 2.07 -11.43
C PRO A 29 -4.65 0.87 -10.47
N ALA A 30 -3.63 0.67 -9.62
CA ALA A 30 -3.66 -0.41 -8.61
C ALA A 30 -4.71 -0.15 -7.53
N LEU A 31 -4.88 1.11 -7.07
CA LEU A 31 -5.96 1.49 -6.15
C LEU A 31 -7.32 1.19 -6.77
N ARG A 32 -7.52 1.54 -8.04
CA ARG A 32 -8.74 1.25 -8.81
C ARG A 32 -9.01 -0.24 -8.90
N ALA A 33 -7.99 -1.04 -9.22
CA ALA A 33 -8.11 -2.50 -9.28
C ALA A 33 -8.51 -3.09 -7.93
N LEU A 34 -7.86 -2.68 -6.85
CA LEU A 34 -8.18 -3.14 -5.50
C LEU A 34 -9.59 -2.74 -5.08
N ARG A 35 -10.03 -1.52 -5.42
CA ARG A 35 -11.39 -1.06 -5.14
C ARG A 35 -12.44 -1.87 -5.92
N ALA A 36 -12.20 -2.11 -7.20
CA ALA A 36 -13.11 -2.83 -8.07
C ALA A 36 -13.26 -4.32 -7.72
N GLN A 37 -12.25 -4.93 -7.09
CA GLN A 37 -12.25 -6.34 -6.71
C GLN A 37 -13.39 -6.70 -5.74
N CYS A 38 -13.79 -5.78 -4.87
CA CYS A 38 -14.83 -6.01 -3.88
C CYS A 38 -15.81 -4.81 -3.86
N PRO A 39 -17.08 -5.00 -4.25
CA PRO A 39 -18.07 -3.93 -4.22
C PRO A 39 -18.22 -3.33 -2.81
N GLY A 40 -18.18 -2.00 -2.73
CA GLY A 40 -18.28 -1.27 -1.46
C GLY A 40 -16.99 -1.20 -0.65
N ARG A 41 -15.89 -1.75 -1.15
CA ARG A 41 -14.58 -1.63 -0.50
C ARG A 41 -14.16 -0.18 -0.33
N ARG A 42 -13.74 0.16 0.89
CA ARG A 42 -13.09 1.42 1.19
C ARG A 42 -11.59 1.29 1.01
N VAL A 43 -10.99 2.24 0.31
CA VAL A 43 -9.55 2.34 0.09
C VAL A 43 -9.06 3.64 0.70
N THR A 44 -8.18 3.53 1.70
CA THR A 44 -7.49 4.68 2.31
C THR A 44 -6.03 4.65 1.89
N LEU A 45 -5.51 5.76 1.40
CA LEU A 45 -4.10 5.91 1.07
C LEU A 45 -3.36 6.55 2.25
N LEU A 46 -2.30 5.92 2.72
CA LEU A 46 -1.33 6.49 3.65
C LEU A 46 -0.08 6.88 2.85
N ALA A 47 0.21 8.16 2.81
CA ALA A 47 1.27 8.70 1.96
C ALA A 47 2.19 9.67 2.72
N SER A 48 3.33 10.00 2.13
CA SER A 48 4.13 11.15 2.58
C SER A 48 3.33 12.44 2.48
N PRO A 49 3.68 13.51 3.23
CA PRO A 49 2.97 14.79 3.12
C PRO A 49 2.88 15.31 1.67
N ALA A 50 3.95 15.15 0.88
CA ALA A 50 3.95 15.54 -0.53
C ALA A 50 2.97 14.69 -1.36
N GLY A 51 2.94 13.38 -1.15
CA GLY A 51 2.00 12.49 -1.82
C GLY A 51 0.55 12.72 -1.40
N ALA A 52 0.32 12.99 -0.12
CA ALA A 52 -1.01 13.27 0.42
C ALA A 52 -1.64 14.57 -0.11
N ALA A 53 -0.83 15.51 -0.57
CA ALA A 53 -1.32 16.74 -1.22
C ALA A 53 -2.16 16.46 -2.47
N LEU A 54 -2.01 15.29 -3.10
CA LEU A 54 -2.86 14.86 -4.21
C LEU A 54 -4.25 14.36 -3.78
N GLY A 55 -4.52 14.25 -2.48
CA GLY A 55 -5.71 13.55 -1.97
C GLY A 55 -7.03 13.91 -2.64
N GLN A 56 -7.27 15.22 -2.85
CA GLN A 56 -8.48 15.72 -3.51
C GLN A 56 -8.60 15.32 -5.00
N TYR A 57 -7.52 14.86 -5.61
CA TYR A 57 -7.46 14.49 -7.03
C TYR A 57 -7.42 12.97 -7.25
N LEU A 58 -7.53 12.17 -6.18
CA LEU A 58 -7.44 10.71 -6.26
C LEU A 58 -8.83 10.07 -6.15
N PRO A 59 -9.53 9.83 -7.27
CA PRO A 59 -10.92 9.35 -7.25
C PRO A 59 -11.06 7.94 -6.71
N ASP A 60 -9.99 7.15 -6.74
CA ASP A 60 -9.98 5.75 -6.31
C ASP A 60 -9.58 5.57 -4.83
N ALA A 61 -9.30 6.67 -4.10
CA ALA A 61 -9.07 6.68 -2.67
C ALA A 61 -10.22 7.38 -1.94
N ASP A 62 -10.85 6.72 -0.97
CA ASP A 62 -11.92 7.30 -0.17
C ASP A 62 -11.40 8.28 0.89
N ALA A 63 -10.16 8.09 1.32
CA ALA A 63 -9.44 8.98 2.21
C ALA A 63 -7.94 8.95 1.95
N VAL A 64 -7.27 10.05 2.24
CA VAL A 64 -5.80 10.13 2.17
C VAL A 64 -5.27 10.68 3.48
N LEU A 65 -4.33 9.95 4.06
CA LEU A 65 -3.67 10.29 5.31
C LEU A 65 -2.22 10.66 5.05
N ALA A 66 -1.77 11.77 5.61
CA ALA A 66 -0.36 12.19 5.53
C ALA A 66 0.41 11.66 6.75
N TYR A 67 1.54 11.01 6.51
CA TYR A 67 2.40 10.50 7.57
C TYR A 67 3.88 10.74 7.27
N VAL A 68 4.59 11.29 8.23
CA VAL A 68 6.04 11.48 8.16
C VAL A 68 6.70 10.22 8.73
N ALA A 69 7.15 9.34 7.84
CA ALA A 69 7.74 8.06 8.23
C ALA A 69 9.13 8.27 8.87
N PRO A 70 9.36 7.83 10.11
CA PRO A 70 10.59 8.11 10.84
C PRO A 70 11.84 7.42 10.26
N TRP A 71 11.66 6.41 9.43
CA TRP A 71 12.76 5.77 8.71
C TRP A 71 13.12 6.47 7.39
N LEU A 72 12.35 7.47 6.97
CA LEU A 72 12.59 8.27 5.78
C LEU A 72 12.94 9.72 6.12
N ASP A 73 12.50 10.22 7.27
CA ASP A 73 12.69 11.60 7.70
C ASP A 73 13.10 11.64 9.18
N SER A 74 14.32 12.10 9.45
CA SER A 74 14.87 12.22 10.80
C SER A 74 14.20 13.32 11.65
N THR A 75 13.40 14.19 11.04
CA THR A 75 12.66 15.25 11.74
C THR A 75 11.33 14.75 12.33
N ALA A 76 10.97 13.50 12.04
CA ALA A 76 9.75 12.92 12.56
C ALA A 76 9.72 12.92 14.09
N SER A 77 8.64 13.39 14.67
CA SER A 77 8.46 13.53 16.11
C SER A 77 8.06 12.20 16.78
N ALA A 78 8.06 12.17 18.11
CA ALA A 78 7.64 11.02 18.91
C ALA A 78 6.13 10.64 18.79
N ALA A 79 5.35 11.35 17.97
CA ALA A 79 3.91 11.12 17.80
C ALA A 79 3.54 9.83 17.05
N HIS A 80 4.52 8.95 16.79
CA HIS A 80 4.29 7.70 16.03
C HIS A 80 3.39 6.71 16.77
N LEU A 81 3.42 6.69 18.09
CA LEU A 81 2.53 5.83 18.88
C LEU A 81 1.07 6.27 18.74
N ASP A 82 0.81 7.57 18.71
CA ASP A 82 -0.53 8.12 18.48
C ASP A 82 -1.02 7.79 17.06
N TRP A 83 -0.12 7.80 16.08
CA TRP A 83 -0.44 7.38 14.72
C TRP A 83 -0.80 5.90 14.63
N ILE A 84 -0.06 5.02 15.31
CA ILE A 84 -0.38 3.59 15.38
C ILE A 84 -1.77 3.40 15.99
N ALA A 85 -2.07 4.10 17.09
CA ALA A 85 -3.39 4.04 17.72
C ALA A 85 -4.49 4.55 16.78
N THR A 86 -4.24 5.63 16.04
CA THR A 86 -5.17 6.19 15.05
C THR A 86 -5.48 5.20 13.93
N LEU A 87 -4.47 4.51 13.41
CA LEU A 87 -4.66 3.48 12.40
C LEU A 87 -5.39 2.26 12.96
N ALA A 88 -5.07 1.86 14.20
CA ALA A 88 -5.72 0.73 14.87
C ALA A 88 -7.23 0.93 15.04
N VAL A 89 -7.65 2.14 15.43
CA VAL A 89 -9.08 2.47 15.59
C VAL A 89 -9.85 2.39 14.27
N GLN A 90 -9.21 2.60 13.13
CA GLN A 90 -9.86 2.50 11.82
C GLN A 90 -10.17 1.06 11.40
N ALA A 91 -9.57 0.06 12.07
CA ALA A 91 -9.83 -1.36 11.89
C ALA A 91 -9.76 -1.81 10.42
N PHE A 92 -8.64 -1.52 9.74
CA PHE A 92 -8.42 -1.99 8.37
C PHE A 92 -8.33 -3.53 8.33
N ASP A 93 -8.95 -4.14 7.34
CA ASP A 93 -8.88 -5.59 7.11
C ASP A 93 -7.55 -5.99 6.45
N GLY A 94 -6.95 -5.11 5.67
CA GLY A 94 -5.69 -5.37 4.99
C GLY A 94 -4.89 -4.12 4.67
N ALA A 95 -3.59 -4.31 4.50
CA ALA A 95 -2.66 -3.28 4.03
C ALA A 95 -1.89 -3.77 2.79
N VAL A 96 -1.88 -2.96 1.74
CA VAL A 96 -1.06 -3.17 0.54
C VAL A 96 0.02 -2.10 0.51
N ILE A 97 1.28 -2.52 0.59
CA ILE A 97 2.42 -1.61 0.67
C ILE A 97 3.10 -1.55 -0.68
N PHE A 98 3.00 -0.40 -1.32
CA PHE A 98 3.64 -0.10 -2.59
C PHE A 98 5.05 0.45 -2.37
N THR A 99 6.01 -0.10 -3.10
CA THR A 99 7.42 0.28 -3.00
C THR A 99 8.04 0.47 -4.38
N ARG A 100 9.13 1.23 -4.42
CA ARG A 100 10.01 1.27 -5.59
C ARG A 100 10.93 0.05 -5.60
N PRO A 101 11.54 -0.28 -6.75
CA PRO A 101 12.58 -1.31 -6.81
C PRO A 101 13.70 -1.04 -5.80
N GLY A 102 14.07 -2.05 -5.01
CA GLY A 102 15.11 -1.94 -4.00
C GLY A 102 14.70 -1.25 -2.68
N GLU A 103 13.49 -0.76 -2.58
CA GLU A 103 12.96 -0.19 -1.33
C GLU A 103 12.39 -1.30 -0.44
N SER A 104 12.77 -1.31 0.84
CA SER A 104 12.20 -2.26 1.81
C SER A 104 10.79 -1.88 2.22
N ALA A 105 9.88 -2.84 2.16
CA ALA A 105 8.51 -2.70 2.67
C ALA A 105 8.42 -2.97 4.19
N LEU A 106 9.46 -3.51 4.82
CA LEU A 106 9.38 -4.02 6.19
C LEU A 106 9.10 -2.94 7.25
N PRO A 107 9.65 -1.71 7.17
CA PRO A 107 9.29 -0.66 8.13
C PRO A 107 7.80 -0.30 8.09
N ALA A 108 7.23 -0.16 6.89
CA ALA A 108 5.80 0.06 6.72
C ALA A 108 4.95 -1.14 7.16
N ALA A 109 5.43 -2.35 6.90
CA ALA A 109 4.79 -3.58 7.37
C ALA A 109 4.78 -3.68 8.90
N LEU A 110 5.84 -3.23 9.57
CA LEU A 110 5.89 -3.14 11.04
C LEU A 110 4.84 -2.16 11.56
N LEU A 111 4.74 -0.96 10.97
CA LEU A 111 3.69 0.02 11.30
C LEU A 111 2.30 -0.61 11.21
N CYS A 112 2.00 -1.27 10.09
CA CYS A 112 0.71 -1.93 9.86
C CYS A 112 0.46 -3.07 10.86
N ARG A 113 1.49 -3.86 11.20
CA ARG A 113 1.39 -4.93 12.19
C ARG A 113 1.09 -4.36 13.59
N LEU A 114 1.77 -3.31 14.01
CA LEU A 114 1.55 -2.66 15.30
C LEU A 114 0.15 -2.02 15.38
N ALA A 115 -0.38 -1.55 14.26
CA ALA A 115 -1.77 -1.09 14.15
C ALA A 115 -2.81 -2.23 14.11
N GLY A 116 -2.39 -3.49 14.22
CA GLY A 116 -3.29 -4.64 14.26
C GLY A 116 -3.92 -5.04 12.93
N ILE A 117 -3.40 -4.55 11.79
CA ILE A 117 -3.94 -4.89 10.47
C ILE A 117 -3.61 -6.35 10.14
N PRO A 118 -4.61 -7.23 9.95
CA PRO A 118 -4.39 -8.67 9.86
C PRO A 118 -3.73 -9.12 8.54
N LEU A 119 -4.15 -8.56 7.40
CA LEU A 119 -3.57 -8.90 6.09
C LEU A 119 -2.56 -7.84 5.68
N ARG A 120 -1.35 -8.25 5.30
CA ARG A 120 -0.28 -7.32 4.90
C ARG A 120 0.49 -7.89 3.73
N ALA A 121 0.43 -7.21 2.58
CA ALA A 121 1.07 -7.62 1.34
C ALA A 121 2.03 -6.56 0.80
N ALA A 122 3.14 -7.00 0.27
CA ALA A 122 4.12 -6.16 -0.42
C ALA A 122 5.04 -6.99 -1.32
N TRP A 123 5.73 -6.34 -2.26
CA TRP A 123 6.95 -6.87 -2.83
C TRP A 123 8.01 -7.00 -1.76
N CYS A 124 8.67 -8.15 -1.68
CA CYS A 124 9.65 -8.43 -0.65
C CYS A 124 10.79 -9.28 -1.20
N SER A 125 12.02 -8.77 -1.10
CA SER A 125 13.27 -9.49 -1.42
C SER A 125 14.04 -9.91 -0.17
N GLU A 126 13.55 -9.53 1.02
CA GLU A 126 14.15 -9.78 2.32
C GLU A 126 13.38 -10.88 3.07
N LEU A 127 13.93 -11.33 4.22
CA LEU A 127 13.18 -12.19 5.13
C LEU A 127 12.07 -11.35 5.81
N PRO A 128 10.79 -11.66 5.60
CA PRO A 128 9.69 -10.82 6.07
C PRO A 128 9.45 -10.89 7.58
N CYS A 129 10.09 -11.79 8.31
CA CYS A 129 10.02 -11.91 9.78
C CYS A 129 8.59 -11.84 10.34
N GLN A 130 7.61 -12.42 9.64
CA GLN A 130 6.17 -12.36 9.97
C GLN A 130 5.57 -10.92 9.96
N LEU A 131 6.28 -9.92 9.48
CA LEU A 131 5.75 -8.58 9.29
C LEU A 131 4.75 -8.53 8.14
N LEU A 132 5.00 -9.31 7.08
CA LEU A 132 4.07 -9.53 5.99
C LEU A 132 3.37 -10.88 6.15
N THR A 133 2.07 -10.90 5.92
CA THR A 133 1.29 -12.15 5.82
C THR A 133 1.33 -12.71 4.40
N HIS A 134 1.50 -11.83 3.42
CA HIS A 134 1.55 -12.12 1.99
C HIS A 134 2.79 -11.46 1.36
N PRO A 135 4.01 -11.93 1.66
CA PRO A 135 5.20 -11.47 0.97
C PRO A 135 5.18 -11.98 -0.46
N VAL A 136 5.31 -11.07 -1.42
CA VAL A 136 5.42 -11.41 -2.84
C VAL A 136 6.87 -11.25 -3.27
N ALA A 137 7.47 -12.32 -3.80
CA ALA A 137 8.86 -12.29 -4.23
C ALA A 137 9.07 -11.20 -5.29
N ASP A 138 9.98 -10.26 -4.99
CA ASP A 138 10.30 -9.16 -5.90
C ASP A 138 11.35 -9.62 -6.92
N PRO A 139 11.03 -9.64 -8.23
CA PRO A 139 12.01 -10.00 -9.26
C PRO A 139 13.00 -8.88 -9.57
N GLU A 140 12.76 -7.66 -9.09
CA GLU A 140 13.61 -6.50 -9.33
C GLU A 140 14.62 -6.30 -8.17
N PRO A 141 15.85 -5.81 -8.44
CA PRO A 141 16.36 -5.34 -9.74
C PRO A 141 17.02 -6.43 -10.61
N GLY A 142 16.92 -7.70 -10.27
CA GLY A 142 17.58 -8.80 -11.00
C GLY A 142 17.01 -9.04 -12.40
N ALA A 143 15.76 -8.68 -12.65
CA ALA A 143 15.11 -8.66 -13.96
C ALA A 143 15.09 -7.26 -14.56
N MET A 144 14.61 -7.14 -15.79
CA MET A 144 14.38 -5.82 -16.39
C MET A 144 13.37 -5.02 -15.55
N LEU A 145 13.74 -3.77 -15.22
CA LEU A 145 12.88 -2.87 -14.45
C LEU A 145 11.54 -2.66 -15.16
N ARG A 146 10.46 -2.87 -14.44
CA ARG A 146 9.11 -2.60 -14.93
C ARG A 146 8.76 -1.11 -14.81
N HIS A 147 7.86 -0.66 -15.66
CA HIS A 147 7.28 0.66 -15.47
C HIS A 147 6.61 0.74 -14.08
N PRO A 148 6.75 1.85 -13.32
CA PRO A 148 6.19 1.96 -11.98
C PRO A 148 4.71 1.58 -11.87
N VAL A 149 3.88 2.01 -12.83
CA VAL A 149 2.45 1.63 -12.90
C VAL A 149 2.29 0.11 -12.98
N GLN A 150 3.03 -0.54 -13.88
CA GLN A 150 2.92 -1.99 -14.07
C GLN A 150 3.38 -2.75 -12.81
N ARG A 151 4.44 -2.28 -12.16
CA ARG A 151 4.91 -2.86 -10.91
C ARG A 151 3.80 -2.89 -9.83
N GLN A 152 3.08 -1.78 -9.67
CA GLN A 152 2.01 -1.71 -8.66
C GLN A 152 0.77 -2.51 -9.07
N LEU A 153 0.43 -2.52 -10.35
CA LEU A 153 -0.64 -3.37 -10.88
C LEU A 153 -0.33 -4.86 -10.72
N ASP A 154 0.91 -5.27 -10.94
CA ASP A 154 1.33 -6.66 -10.76
C ASP A 154 1.18 -7.08 -9.29
N LEU A 155 1.50 -6.20 -8.33
CA LEU A 155 1.27 -6.48 -6.91
C LEU A 155 -0.22 -6.67 -6.62
N ALA A 156 -1.07 -5.76 -7.09
CA ALA A 156 -2.53 -5.88 -6.95
C ALA A 156 -3.04 -7.16 -7.61
N GLY A 157 -2.52 -7.50 -8.79
CA GLY A 157 -2.84 -8.75 -9.51
C GLY A 157 -2.49 -10.02 -8.72
N ARG A 158 -1.39 -10.02 -7.95
CA ARG A 158 -1.03 -11.13 -7.04
C ARG A 158 -2.06 -11.33 -5.94
N LEU A 159 -2.80 -10.29 -5.58
CA LEU A 159 -3.89 -10.33 -4.60
C LEU A 159 -5.26 -10.63 -5.26
N GLY A 160 -5.28 -10.85 -6.58
CA GLY A 160 -6.47 -11.14 -7.36
C GLY A 160 -7.21 -9.91 -7.90
N ALA A 161 -6.64 -8.71 -7.73
CA ALA A 161 -7.24 -7.47 -8.23
C ALA A 161 -6.73 -7.16 -9.64
N HIS A 162 -7.63 -7.15 -10.62
CA HIS A 162 -7.33 -6.89 -12.02
C HIS A 162 -8.23 -5.81 -12.58
N ILE A 163 -7.69 -5.02 -13.51
CA ILE A 163 -8.44 -3.96 -14.18
C ILE A 163 -7.95 -3.82 -15.63
N ALA A 164 -8.85 -3.43 -16.53
CA ALA A 164 -8.53 -3.18 -17.93
C ALA A 164 -8.06 -1.73 -18.17
N ASP A 165 -8.52 -0.79 -17.34
CA ASP A 165 -8.14 0.63 -17.45
C ASP A 165 -6.92 0.94 -16.58
N GLU A 166 -5.74 0.94 -17.20
CA GLU A 166 -4.46 1.22 -16.55
C GLU A 166 -4.07 2.71 -16.57
N ARG A 167 -4.96 3.60 -17.00
CA ARG A 167 -4.68 5.04 -17.06
C ARG A 167 -4.52 5.60 -15.65
N LEU A 168 -3.60 6.54 -15.50
CA LEU A 168 -3.47 7.35 -14.29
C LEU A 168 -4.78 8.13 -14.06
N ALA A 169 -5.16 8.28 -12.80
CA ALA A 169 -6.33 9.05 -12.40
C ALA A 169 -5.91 10.13 -11.40
N PHE A 170 -6.23 11.37 -11.73
CA PHE A 170 -6.04 12.55 -10.89
C PHE A 170 -6.98 13.68 -11.34
#